data_d8d24b311430400607e6598a9bc3463d
#
_entry.id   d8d24b311430400607e6598a9bc3463d
#
_cell.length_a   1.000
_cell.length_b   1.000
_cell.length_c   1.000
_cell.angle_alpha   90.00
_cell.angle_beta   90.00
_cell.angle_gamma   90.00
#
_symmetry.space_group_name_H-M   'P 1'
#
loop_
_entity.id
_entity.type
_entity.pdbx_description
1 polymer ?
#
loop_
_entity_poly.entity_id
_entity_poly.type
_entity_poly.pdbx_seq_one_letter_code
_entity_poly.pdbx_strand_id
1 'polypeptide(L)'
;MPQFTRAEAEALLPRVRPLLEDLKRRKATYDARPSPPVASEIEALLRELAELGVEVKDLDNGLVDFRTERGGEEVYLCWRLGEGDRISWWHTLEGGFPARRPLVEN
;
A
#
# COMPACT_ATOMS: atom_id res chain seq x y z
N MET A 1 11.72 8.66 -7.56
CA MET A 1 10.56 8.04 -6.96
C MET A 1 9.49 9.07 -6.72
N PRO A 2 8.25 8.80 -7.08
CA PRO A 2 7.19 9.76 -6.80
C PRO A 2 7.00 9.93 -5.30
N GLN A 3 6.74 11.16 -4.89
CA GLN A 3 6.39 11.48 -3.52
C GLN A 3 4.97 12.03 -3.51
N PHE A 4 4.26 11.76 -2.44
CA PHE A 4 2.87 12.14 -2.28
C PHE A 4 2.69 13.03 -1.07
N THR A 5 1.82 14.02 -1.19
CA THR A 5 1.24 14.63 0.00
C THR A 5 0.22 13.64 0.57
N ARG A 6 -0.19 13.83 1.82
CA ARG A 6 -1.24 13.03 2.42
C ARG A 6 -2.53 13.08 1.58
N ALA A 7 -2.92 14.28 1.13
CA ALA A 7 -4.12 14.46 0.32
C ALA A 7 -4.02 13.71 -1.02
N GLU A 8 -2.86 13.74 -1.66
CA GLU A 8 -2.64 13.02 -2.92
C GLU A 8 -2.72 11.51 -2.72
N ALA A 9 -2.10 11.02 -1.65
CA ALA A 9 -2.15 9.58 -1.33
C ALA A 9 -3.58 9.14 -1.01
N GLU A 10 -4.30 9.92 -0.21
CA GLU A 10 -5.70 9.62 0.12
C GLU A 10 -6.58 9.62 -1.13
N ALA A 11 -6.32 10.52 -2.07
CA ALA A 11 -7.06 10.58 -3.33
C ALA A 11 -6.88 9.33 -4.20
N LEU A 12 -5.81 8.58 -4.00
CA LEU A 12 -5.57 7.32 -4.72
C LEU A 12 -6.29 6.13 -4.10
N LEU A 13 -6.73 6.22 -2.86
CA LEU A 13 -7.34 5.07 -2.16
C LEU A 13 -8.53 4.47 -2.91
N PRO A 14 -9.42 5.23 -3.58
CA PRO A 14 -10.50 4.63 -4.36
C PRO A 14 -10.01 3.74 -5.51
N ARG A 15 -8.81 3.96 -6.02
CA ARG A 15 -8.19 3.11 -7.04
C ARG A 15 -7.36 1.99 -6.42
N VAL A 16 -6.68 2.28 -5.32
CA VAL A 16 -5.78 1.33 -4.64
C VAL A 16 -6.58 0.23 -3.96
N ARG A 17 -7.69 0.57 -3.29
CA ARG A 17 -8.48 -0.40 -2.54
C ARG A 17 -8.96 -1.59 -3.37
N PRO A 18 -9.63 -1.39 -4.52
CA PRO A 18 -10.08 -2.53 -5.33
C PRO A 18 -8.93 -3.39 -5.83
N LEU A 19 -7.80 -2.78 -6.17
CA LEU A 19 -6.62 -3.52 -6.63
C LEU A 19 -6.06 -4.39 -5.51
N LEU A 20 -6.00 -3.86 -4.29
CA LEU A 20 -5.53 -4.63 -3.13
C LEU A 20 -6.49 -5.73 -2.73
N GLU A 21 -7.79 -5.49 -2.80
CA GLU A 21 -8.80 -6.50 -2.51
C GLU A 21 -8.71 -7.66 -3.48
N ASP A 22 -8.55 -7.35 -4.77
CA ASP A 22 -8.39 -8.35 -5.80
C ASP A 22 -7.07 -9.12 -5.62
N LEU A 23 -5.99 -8.39 -5.35
CA LEU A 23 -4.68 -8.96 -5.10
C LEU A 23 -4.71 -9.95 -3.91
N LYS A 24 -5.37 -9.57 -2.83
CA LYS A 24 -5.53 -10.41 -1.66
C LYS A 24 -6.28 -11.70 -1.98
N ARG A 25 -7.38 -11.60 -2.76
CA ARG A 25 -8.14 -12.77 -3.21
C ARG A 25 -7.30 -13.68 -4.08
N ARG A 26 -6.57 -13.12 -5.05
CA ARG A 26 -5.71 -13.90 -5.96
C ARG A 26 -4.58 -14.60 -5.20
N LYS A 27 -4.01 -13.90 -4.22
CA LYS A 27 -2.95 -14.49 -3.38
C LYS A 27 -3.47 -15.69 -2.60
N ALA A 28 -4.66 -15.58 -2.01
CA ALA A 28 -5.30 -16.69 -1.30
C ALA A 28 -5.58 -17.86 -2.23
N THR A 29 -6.05 -17.59 -3.45
CA THR A 29 -6.27 -18.64 -4.48
C THR A 29 -4.95 -19.34 -4.84
N TYR A 30 -3.90 -18.55 -5.06
CA TYR A 30 -2.58 -19.09 -5.40
C TYR A 30 -2.02 -19.95 -4.28
N ASP A 31 -2.15 -19.50 -3.02
CA ASP A 31 -1.64 -20.25 -1.86
C ASP A 31 -2.36 -21.58 -1.70
N ALA A 32 -3.67 -21.61 -1.97
CA ALA A 32 -4.46 -22.84 -1.90
C ALA A 32 -4.11 -23.79 -3.06
N ARG A 33 -3.89 -23.24 -4.24
CA ARG A 33 -3.62 -24.01 -5.45
C ARG A 33 -2.75 -23.20 -6.42
N PRO A 34 -1.42 -23.29 -6.30
CA PRO A 34 -0.53 -22.54 -7.18
C PRO A 34 -0.75 -22.89 -8.66
N SER A 35 -0.82 -21.84 -9.49
CA SER A 35 -0.93 -22.02 -10.93
C SER A 35 -0.29 -20.83 -11.65
N PRO A 36 0.33 -21.05 -12.84
CA PRO A 36 0.90 -19.95 -13.61
C PRO A 36 -0.10 -18.85 -14.00
N PRO A 37 -1.34 -19.15 -14.41
CA PRO A 37 -2.30 -18.10 -14.72
C PRO A 37 -2.60 -17.18 -13.53
N VAL A 38 -2.75 -17.75 -12.34
CA VAL A 38 -3.02 -16.94 -11.14
C VAL A 38 -1.78 -16.11 -10.77
N ALA A 39 -0.58 -16.68 -10.90
CA ALA A 39 0.66 -15.94 -10.69
C ALA A 39 0.76 -14.73 -11.62
N SER A 40 0.39 -14.90 -12.90
CA SER A 40 0.40 -13.80 -13.87
C SER A 40 -0.59 -12.70 -13.52
N GLU A 41 -1.76 -13.06 -12.99
CA GLU A 41 -2.77 -12.10 -12.54
C GLU A 41 -2.27 -11.29 -11.35
N ILE A 42 -1.58 -11.93 -10.41
CA ILE A 42 -0.97 -11.27 -9.26
C ILE A 42 0.09 -10.27 -9.74
N GLU A 43 0.95 -10.69 -10.65
CA GLU A 43 2.00 -9.82 -11.20
C GLU A 43 1.41 -8.59 -11.89
N ALA A 44 0.32 -8.76 -12.64
CA ALA A 44 -0.35 -7.64 -13.32
C ALA A 44 -0.90 -6.62 -12.33
N LEU A 45 -1.50 -7.09 -11.24
CA LEU A 45 -2.04 -6.21 -10.19
C LEU A 45 -0.91 -5.47 -9.47
N LEU A 46 0.18 -6.17 -9.16
CA LEU A 46 1.35 -5.53 -8.54
C LEU A 46 1.95 -4.45 -9.44
N ARG A 47 2.01 -4.72 -10.75
CA ARG A 47 2.51 -3.75 -11.72
C ARG A 47 1.61 -2.50 -11.77
N GLU A 48 0.31 -2.70 -11.74
CA GLU A 48 -0.65 -1.59 -11.75
C GLU A 48 -0.48 -0.70 -10.52
N LEU A 49 -0.32 -1.29 -9.36
CA LEU A 49 -0.05 -0.56 -8.12
C LEU A 49 1.29 0.19 -8.19
N ALA A 50 2.33 -0.47 -8.72
CA ALA A 50 3.63 0.14 -8.89
C ALA A 50 3.57 1.36 -9.84
N GLU A 51 2.78 1.28 -10.89
CA GLU A 51 2.58 2.39 -11.83
C GLU A 51 1.90 3.59 -11.16
N LEU A 52 1.08 3.35 -10.16
CA LEU A 52 0.50 4.42 -9.35
C LEU A 52 1.48 5.01 -8.36
N GLY A 53 2.66 4.41 -8.19
CA GLY A 53 3.66 4.84 -7.23
C GLY A 53 3.47 4.27 -5.84
N VAL A 54 2.62 3.27 -5.70
CA VAL A 54 2.29 2.64 -4.43
C VAL A 54 3.19 1.44 -4.20
N GLU A 55 3.75 1.32 -3.00
CA GLU A 55 4.62 0.19 -2.63
C GLU A 55 3.82 -0.79 -1.78
N VAL A 56 3.65 -2.01 -2.29
CA VAL A 56 2.98 -3.07 -1.54
C VAL A 56 3.98 -3.72 -0.60
N LYS A 57 3.70 -3.70 0.69
CA LYS A 57 4.61 -4.24 1.72
C LYS A 57 4.16 -5.60 2.26
N ASP A 58 2.87 -5.86 2.26
CA ASP A 58 2.33 -7.13 2.74
C ASP A 58 1.06 -7.45 1.96
N LEU A 59 1.16 -8.42 1.06
CA LEU A 59 0.05 -8.85 0.21
C LEU A 59 -1.11 -9.44 1.00
N ASP A 60 -0.79 -10.24 2.01
CA ASP A 60 -1.81 -10.97 2.76
C ASP A 60 -2.67 -10.03 3.60
N ASN A 61 -2.10 -8.94 4.06
CA ASN A 61 -2.80 -7.96 4.91
C ASN A 61 -3.22 -6.69 4.14
N GLY A 62 -2.87 -6.60 2.87
CA GLY A 62 -3.21 -5.41 2.08
C GLY A 62 -2.55 -4.15 2.60
N LEU A 63 -1.26 -4.26 2.96
CA LEU A 63 -0.49 -3.16 3.52
C LEU A 63 0.30 -2.45 2.41
N VAL A 64 0.14 -1.14 2.32
CA VAL A 64 0.83 -0.32 1.33
C VAL A 64 1.47 0.90 1.96
N ASP A 65 2.52 1.39 1.29
CA ASP A 65 3.22 2.60 1.68
C ASP A 65 3.30 3.58 0.50
N PHE A 66 3.19 4.85 0.83
CA PHE A 66 3.32 5.96 -0.11
C PHE A 66 4.49 6.81 0.36
N ARG A 67 5.46 7.07 -0.51
CA ARG A 67 6.58 7.93 -0.14
C ARG A 67 6.14 9.37 0.02
N THR A 68 6.62 10.01 1.06
CA THR A 68 6.35 11.41 1.36
C THR A 68 7.57 12.03 2.04
N GLU A 69 7.53 13.34 2.23
CA GLU A 69 8.54 14.06 2.99
C GLU A 69 7.91 14.61 4.26
N ARG A 70 8.62 14.48 5.37
CA ARG A 70 8.18 14.98 6.67
C ARG A 70 9.36 15.57 7.40
N GLY A 71 9.33 16.88 7.64
CA GLY A 71 10.43 17.56 8.33
C GLY A 71 11.77 17.46 7.61
N GLY A 72 11.75 17.45 6.28
CA GLY A 72 12.95 17.35 5.47
C GLY A 72 13.45 15.93 5.25
N GLU A 73 12.77 14.93 5.83
CA GLU A 73 13.14 13.52 5.67
C GLU A 73 12.13 12.77 4.82
N GLU A 74 12.62 11.84 4.02
CA GLU A 74 11.77 10.92 3.27
C GLU A 74 11.26 9.83 4.22
N VAL A 75 9.94 9.68 4.26
CA VAL A 75 9.26 8.68 5.11
C VAL A 75 8.13 8.05 4.30
N TYR A 76 7.41 7.11 4.91
CA TYR A 76 6.24 6.49 4.31
C TYR A 76 4.96 6.89 5.03
N LEU A 77 3.94 7.20 4.23
CA LEU A 77 2.55 7.18 4.69
C LEU A 77 2.09 5.73 4.58
N CYS A 78 1.53 5.19 5.66
CA CYS A 78 1.20 3.78 5.75
C CYS A 78 -0.30 3.58 5.82
N TRP A 79 -0.81 2.66 4.99
CA TRP A 79 -2.23 2.36 4.94
C TRP A 79 -2.45 0.86 4.75
N ARG A 80 -3.50 0.34 5.36
CA ARG A 80 -3.85 -1.07 5.27
C ARG A 80 -5.35 -1.20 4.98
N LEU A 81 -5.72 -2.24 4.22
CA LEU A 81 -7.13 -2.56 4.00
C LEU A 81 -7.87 -2.64 5.33
N GLY A 82 -9.02 -1.99 5.41
CA GLY A 82 -9.83 -1.90 6.60
C GLY A 82 -9.64 -0.61 7.40
N GLU A 83 -8.68 0.25 7.01
CA GLU A 83 -8.43 1.51 7.73
C GLU A 83 -9.26 2.70 7.21
N GLY A 84 -10.16 2.46 6.28
CA GLY A 84 -11.07 3.50 5.80
C GLY A 84 -10.50 4.38 4.70
N ASP A 85 -11.03 5.61 4.59
CA ASP A 85 -10.72 6.52 3.49
C ASP A 85 -9.61 7.52 3.81
N ARG A 86 -9.03 7.44 5.00
CA ARG A 86 -8.00 8.34 5.47
C ARG A 86 -6.72 7.59 5.75
N ILE A 87 -5.59 8.29 5.55
CA ILE A 87 -4.28 7.77 5.94
C ILE A 87 -3.93 8.42 7.27
N SER A 88 -3.80 7.60 8.29
CA SER A 88 -3.62 8.07 9.67
C SER A 88 -2.25 7.72 10.27
N TRP A 89 -1.38 7.06 9.50
CA TRP A 89 -0.13 6.53 10.00
C TRP A 89 1.05 6.83 9.08
N TRP A 90 2.21 6.93 9.66
CA TRP A 90 3.47 7.07 8.93
C TRP A 90 4.56 6.27 9.66
N HIS A 91 5.63 5.94 8.95
CA HIS A 91 6.83 5.34 9.56
C HIS A 91 8.06 5.75 8.75
N THR A 92 9.24 5.61 9.37
CA THR A 92 10.49 5.85 8.66
C THR A 92 10.71 4.78 7.61
N LEU A 93 11.61 5.01 6.66
CA LEU A 93 11.92 4.03 5.63
C LEU A 93 12.37 2.70 6.21
N GLU A 94 13.06 2.74 7.35
CA GLU A 94 13.62 1.56 8.01
C GLU A 94 12.67 0.90 9.00
N GLY A 95 11.77 1.66 9.60
CA GLY A 95 10.95 1.20 10.73
C GLY A 95 9.88 0.18 10.36
N GLY A 96 9.24 0.37 9.21
CA GLY A 96 8.17 -0.51 8.76
C GLY A 96 6.91 -0.42 9.61
N PHE A 97 5.97 -1.33 9.35
CA PHE A 97 4.66 -1.35 10.01
C PHE A 97 4.74 -1.39 11.54
N PRO A 98 5.60 -2.21 12.16
CA PRO A 98 5.66 -2.27 13.64
C PRO A 98 6.04 -0.95 14.30
N ALA A 99 6.70 -0.05 13.57
CA ALA A 99 7.15 1.23 14.08
C ALA A 99 6.30 2.40 13.60
N ARG A 100 5.11 2.14 13.07
CA ARG A 100 4.25 3.20 12.54
C ARG A 100 3.74 4.11 13.65
N ARG A 101 3.64 5.39 13.32
CA ARG A 101 3.25 6.46 14.24
C ARG A 101 2.01 7.17 13.71
N PRO A 102 1.15 7.69 14.61
CA PRO A 102 -0.03 8.41 14.15
C PRO A 102 0.35 9.75 13.51
N LEU A 103 -0.40 10.11 12.48
CA LEU A 103 -0.36 11.44 11.90
C LEU A 103 -1.23 12.34 12.79
N VAL A 104 -0.57 13.09 13.64
CA VAL A 104 -1.27 14.00 14.57
C VAL A 104 -1.44 15.34 13.88
N GLU A 105 -2.68 15.81 13.82
CA GLU A 105 -3.02 17.13 13.30
C GLU A 105 -3.52 17.99 14.45
N ASN A 106 -2.94 19.17 14.56
CA ASN A 106 -3.36 20.17 15.54
C ASN A 106 -4.13 21.29 14.85
#